data_6301b04a43be76e935b6274d372bed71
#
_entry.id   6301b04a43be76e935b6274d372bed71
#
_cell.length_a   1.000
_cell.length_b   1.000
_cell.length_c   1.000
_cell.angle_alpha   90.00
_cell.angle_beta   90.00
_cell.angle_gamma   90.00
#
_symmetry.space_group_name_H-M   'P 1'
#
loop_
_entity.id
_entity.type
_entity.pdbx_description
1 polymer ?
#
loop_
_entity_poly.entity_id
_entity_poly.type
_entity_poly.pdbx_seq_one_letter_code
_entity_poly.pdbx_strand_id
1 'polypeptide(L)'
;LSLHDALPICLPVALLTLDAAATILRANLAARELLGADLPGQSLSTLFDGLGREIGDWVADVCAGRTIGGAEVVHLKAGGPDRFVQISLSHGAGDYVTAVLSDASALKTLEAQFVQSQKMQAIGQLAGGIAHDFNNLLTAITGHCDLLMLRHDKADPDYADLDQISQNANRAAALVRQLLAFSRKQTLKPQIMDLRDTLSDLTHLLNRLVGERILLTFDHDPQLRMIRADRRQLEQVIMNLVVNARDAMPGGGDITVSTDNLRLDGATEIGRATLPAGDYVRVQVRDRGCGIPAEDLAKIFEPFYTTKRTGEGTGLGLSTAYGIVKQTGGYIFCDSTLGEGSTFSLFFPAHDRDAAEAPEPEKPRPAKRPRRDVEATVLLVEDEAPVRAFASRALKLQGFNVLEAACAEDALALLSDQRLNVDVFVTDVVMPGMDGPAWVRTALRDRPQTRVIFMSGYAEDVFADGRPSVPHSAFLPKPFSLSDLTALVSRQLEMGPVPAGGQSES
;
A
#
# COMPACT_ATOMS: atom_id res chain seq x y z
N LEU A 1 14.08 6.89 -63.28
CA LEU A 1 13.86 6.78 -61.82
C LEU A 1 14.95 5.87 -61.26
N SER A 2 15.96 6.47 -60.62
CA SER A 2 17.04 5.68 -59.99
C SER A 2 16.49 4.87 -58.82
N LEU A 3 17.00 3.66 -58.61
CA LEU A 3 16.62 2.77 -57.49
C LEU A 3 16.85 3.42 -56.09
N HIS A 4 17.53 4.58 -56.04
CA HIS A 4 17.80 5.34 -54.83
C HIS A 4 16.65 6.26 -54.37
N ASP A 5 15.67 6.53 -55.24
CA ASP A 5 14.56 7.47 -54.94
C ASP A 5 13.26 6.76 -54.47
N ALA A 6 13.25 5.44 -54.39
CA ALA A 6 12.08 4.70 -53.95
C ALA A 6 12.17 4.44 -52.45
N LEU A 7 11.28 5.02 -51.63
CA LEU A 7 11.02 4.55 -50.26
C LEU A 7 10.73 3.04 -50.32
N PRO A 8 11.44 2.22 -49.53
CA PRO A 8 11.16 0.79 -49.47
C PRO A 8 9.75 0.54 -48.92
N ILE A 9 8.80 0.30 -49.83
CA ILE A 9 7.36 0.22 -49.51
C ILE A 9 7.08 -0.91 -48.48
N CYS A 10 7.91 -1.94 -48.45
CA CYS A 10 7.69 -3.16 -47.62
C CYS A 10 8.57 -3.26 -46.37
N LEU A 11 9.29 -2.21 -45.99
CA LEU A 11 10.02 -2.24 -44.72
C LEU A 11 9.04 -2.17 -43.54
N PRO A 12 9.26 -3.00 -42.47
CA PRO A 12 8.40 -3.00 -41.27
C PRO A 12 8.62 -1.77 -40.35
N VAL A 13 9.32 -0.75 -40.84
CA VAL A 13 9.59 0.52 -40.17
C VAL A 13 8.80 1.60 -40.84
N ALA A 14 8.05 2.37 -40.07
CA ALA A 14 7.27 3.50 -40.61
C ALA A 14 8.19 4.63 -41.05
N LEU A 15 8.12 4.98 -42.35
CA LEU A 15 8.97 5.98 -43.01
C LEU A 15 8.13 7.02 -43.72
N LEU A 16 8.49 8.30 -43.53
CA LEU A 16 7.97 9.43 -44.27
C LEU A 16 9.11 10.16 -44.98
N THR A 17 8.82 10.71 -46.14
CA THR A 17 9.68 11.74 -46.79
C THR A 17 8.95 13.07 -46.68
N LEU A 18 9.66 14.09 -46.19
CA LEU A 18 9.15 15.44 -45.97
C LEU A 18 9.89 16.43 -46.84
N ASP A 19 9.21 17.51 -47.21
CA ASP A 19 9.86 18.71 -47.76
C ASP A 19 10.38 19.63 -46.64
N ALA A 20 11.03 20.72 -47.00
CA ALA A 20 11.57 21.72 -46.07
C ALA A 20 10.46 22.46 -45.26
N ALA A 21 9.20 22.39 -45.71
CA ALA A 21 8.04 22.96 -45.03
C ALA A 21 7.34 21.92 -44.11
N ALA A 22 7.97 20.76 -43.85
CA ALA A 22 7.41 19.64 -43.07
C ALA A 22 6.14 19.03 -43.69
N THR A 23 5.94 19.15 -45.00
CA THR A 23 4.82 18.51 -45.72
C THR A 23 5.21 17.09 -46.11
N ILE A 24 4.32 16.15 -45.92
CA ILE A 24 4.53 14.74 -46.25
C ILE A 24 4.44 14.54 -47.74
N LEU A 25 5.55 14.20 -48.37
CA LEU A 25 5.62 13.89 -49.80
C LEU A 25 5.32 12.43 -50.08
N ARG A 26 5.83 11.51 -49.23
CA ARG A 26 5.67 10.05 -49.39
C ARG A 26 5.56 9.40 -48.04
N ALA A 27 4.82 8.30 -47.99
CA ALA A 27 4.68 7.41 -46.81
C ALA A 27 4.73 5.96 -47.26
N ASN A 28 5.48 5.12 -46.55
CA ASN A 28 5.47 3.68 -46.82
C ASN A 28 4.25 3.03 -46.15
N LEU A 29 4.07 1.70 -46.34
CA LEU A 29 2.91 0.96 -45.83
C LEU A 29 2.83 1.04 -44.31
N ALA A 30 3.93 0.80 -43.59
CA ALA A 30 3.98 0.83 -42.12
C ALA A 30 3.62 2.25 -41.56
N ALA A 31 4.02 3.33 -42.23
CA ALA A 31 3.62 4.68 -41.81
C ALA A 31 2.11 4.92 -42.01
N ARG A 32 1.50 4.37 -43.04
CA ARG A 32 0.05 4.47 -43.26
C ARG A 32 -0.76 3.65 -42.28
N GLU A 33 -0.24 2.51 -41.89
CA GLU A 33 -0.85 1.69 -40.80
C GLU A 33 -0.77 2.37 -39.43
N LEU A 34 0.34 3.07 -39.15
CA LEU A 34 0.55 3.77 -37.90
C LEU A 34 -0.27 5.08 -37.81
N LEU A 35 -0.33 5.88 -38.88
CA LEU A 35 -0.88 7.23 -38.88
C LEU A 35 -2.22 7.38 -39.60
N GLY A 36 -2.61 6.42 -40.44
CA GLY A 36 -3.78 6.47 -41.32
C GLY A 36 -3.42 6.51 -42.80
N ALA A 37 -4.40 6.26 -43.68
CA ALA A 37 -4.17 5.99 -45.10
C ALA A 37 -3.85 7.24 -45.94
N ASP A 38 -4.31 8.42 -45.59
CA ASP A 38 -4.30 9.61 -46.43
C ASP A 38 -3.28 10.67 -45.93
N LEU A 39 -1.98 10.36 -46.09
CA LEU A 39 -0.88 11.16 -45.54
C LEU A 39 -0.23 12.15 -46.52
N PRO A 40 -0.06 11.85 -47.82
CA PRO A 40 0.61 12.77 -48.74
C PRO A 40 -0.09 14.12 -48.86
N GLY A 41 0.69 15.22 -48.76
CA GLY A 41 0.18 16.59 -48.81
C GLY A 41 -0.24 17.17 -47.45
N GLN A 42 -0.28 16.37 -46.40
CA GLN A 42 -0.52 16.87 -45.03
C GLN A 42 0.77 17.39 -44.40
N SER A 43 0.64 18.42 -43.55
CA SER A 43 1.77 18.90 -42.74
C SER A 43 1.93 17.99 -41.47
N LEU A 44 3.17 17.72 -41.11
CA LEU A 44 3.48 16.96 -39.90
C LEU A 44 2.90 17.62 -38.63
N SER A 45 2.81 18.96 -38.62
CA SER A 45 2.23 19.72 -37.50
C SER A 45 0.72 19.55 -37.35
N THR A 46 0.01 19.09 -38.39
CA THR A 46 -1.43 18.75 -38.28
C THR A 46 -1.67 17.40 -37.59
N LEU A 47 -0.70 16.50 -37.73
CA LEU A 47 -0.79 15.14 -37.17
C LEU A 47 -0.29 15.03 -35.72
N PHE A 48 0.69 15.85 -35.36
CA PHE A 48 1.39 15.75 -34.07
C PHE A 48 1.37 17.05 -33.28
N ASP A 49 1.48 16.91 -31.97
CA ASP A 49 1.73 18.00 -31.00
C ASP A 49 2.66 17.54 -29.88
N GLY A 50 2.94 18.44 -28.91
CA GLY A 50 3.76 18.10 -27.73
C GLY A 50 5.26 18.28 -27.88
N LEU A 51 5.74 18.75 -29.03
CA LEU A 51 7.12 19.26 -29.19
C LEU A 51 7.23 20.62 -28.50
N GLY A 52 8.25 20.87 -27.69
CA GLY A 52 8.49 22.16 -27.04
C GLY A 52 8.87 23.30 -28.04
N ARG A 53 8.82 23.04 -29.35
CA ARG A 53 9.09 23.93 -30.48
C ARG A 53 8.15 23.61 -31.64
N GLU A 54 8.06 24.48 -32.64
CA GLU A 54 7.31 24.19 -33.86
C GLU A 54 7.97 23.07 -34.66
N ILE A 55 7.17 22.12 -35.16
CA ILE A 55 7.67 20.97 -35.95
C ILE A 55 8.34 21.46 -37.25
N GLY A 56 7.82 22.56 -37.85
CA GLY A 56 8.42 23.17 -39.03
C GLY A 56 9.85 23.65 -38.79
N ASP A 57 10.11 24.29 -37.65
CA ASP A 57 11.45 24.75 -37.26
C ASP A 57 12.40 23.58 -37.07
N TRP A 58 11.93 22.48 -36.49
CA TRP A 58 12.73 21.26 -36.31
C TRP A 58 13.15 20.66 -37.65
N VAL A 59 12.23 20.56 -38.61
CA VAL A 59 12.53 20.07 -39.96
C VAL A 59 13.50 21.02 -40.68
N ALA A 60 13.30 22.34 -40.57
CA ALA A 60 14.19 23.35 -41.17
C ALA A 60 15.61 23.28 -40.59
N ASP A 61 15.77 23.04 -39.30
CA ASP A 61 17.08 22.86 -38.66
C ASP A 61 17.80 21.61 -39.17
N VAL A 62 17.07 20.50 -39.38
CA VAL A 62 17.63 19.29 -39.99
C VAL A 62 18.06 19.51 -41.44
N CYS A 63 17.24 20.22 -42.26
CA CYS A 63 17.59 20.59 -43.62
C CYS A 63 18.86 21.46 -43.67
N ALA A 64 19.01 22.36 -42.71
CA ALA A 64 20.17 23.25 -42.61
C ALA A 64 21.42 22.58 -42.00
N GLY A 65 21.35 21.31 -41.64
CA GLY A 65 22.46 20.58 -40.97
C GLY A 65 22.80 21.09 -39.57
N ARG A 66 21.92 21.87 -38.95
CA ARG A 66 22.13 22.45 -37.62
C ARG A 66 21.83 21.48 -36.48
N THR A 67 21.05 20.44 -36.73
CA THR A 67 20.71 19.39 -35.74
C THR A 67 21.16 18.03 -36.26
N ILE A 68 21.96 17.32 -35.48
CA ILE A 68 22.32 15.92 -35.75
C ILE A 68 21.31 15.07 -34.98
N GLY A 69 20.40 14.40 -35.72
CA GLY A 69 19.63 13.21 -35.37
C GLY A 69 19.23 13.05 -33.89
N GLY A 70 18.29 13.84 -33.38
CA GLY A 70 17.60 13.58 -32.14
C GLY A 70 16.26 12.87 -32.41
N ALA A 71 15.94 11.83 -31.66
CA ALA A 71 14.61 11.24 -31.65
C ALA A 71 13.74 11.99 -30.65
N GLU A 72 12.60 12.49 -31.09
CA GLU A 72 11.63 13.22 -30.26
C GLU A 72 10.34 12.42 -30.15
N VAL A 73 9.73 12.42 -28.96
CA VAL A 73 8.44 11.76 -28.75
C VAL A 73 7.34 12.80 -28.79
N VAL A 74 6.39 12.62 -29.66
CA VAL A 74 5.28 13.52 -29.94
C VAL A 74 3.94 12.81 -29.74
N HIS A 75 2.90 13.56 -29.45
CA HIS A 75 1.55 13.03 -29.33
C HIS A 75 0.85 13.04 -30.69
N LEU A 76 0.16 11.93 -31.03
CA LEU A 76 -0.63 11.80 -32.25
C LEU A 76 -2.04 12.36 -32.03
N LYS A 77 -2.42 13.45 -32.69
CA LYS A 77 -3.73 14.12 -32.55
C LYS A 77 -4.91 13.24 -32.98
N ALA A 78 -4.71 12.42 -34.00
CA ALA A 78 -5.73 11.48 -34.49
C ALA A 78 -5.48 10.10 -33.90
N GLY A 79 -6.24 9.66 -32.92
CA GLY A 79 -6.08 8.29 -32.40
C GLY A 79 -6.29 8.14 -30.89
N GLY A 80 -6.81 9.17 -30.22
CA GLY A 80 -7.07 9.16 -28.78
C GLY A 80 -5.95 9.77 -27.93
N PRO A 81 -6.21 10.03 -26.63
CA PRO A 81 -5.34 10.84 -25.78
C PRO A 81 -4.01 10.20 -25.42
N ASP A 82 -3.79 8.90 -25.68
CA ASP A 82 -2.64 8.16 -25.18
C ASP A 82 -1.77 7.56 -26.30
N ARG A 83 -1.83 8.08 -27.54
CA ARG A 83 -0.98 7.62 -28.65
C ARG A 83 0.23 8.51 -28.85
N PHE A 84 1.40 7.95 -28.58
CA PHE A 84 2.69 8.62 -28.72
C PHE A 84 3.52 7.98 -29.82
N VAL A 85 4.17 8.83 -30.63
CA VAL A 85 5.04 8.40 -31.70
C VAL A 85 6.42 9.02 -31.49
N GLN A 86 7.45 8.20 -31.54
CA GLN A 86 8.83 8.68 -31.61
C GLN A 86 9.18 8.95 -33.03
N ILE A 87 9.65 10.16 -33.31
CA ILE A 87 10.07 10.62 -34.65
C ILE A 87 11.57 10.90 -34.64
N SER A 88 12.30 10.29 -35.54
CA SER A 88 13.71 10.59 -35.80
C SER A 88 13.81 11.18 -37.19
N LEU A 89 14.39 12.37 -37.32
CA LEU A 89 14.61 13.05 -38.60
C LEU A 89 16.05 12.89 -39.06
N SER A 90 16.25 12.60 -40.35
CA SER A 90 17.54 12.56 -41.01
C SER A 90 17.51 13.28 -42.33
N HIS A 91 18.58 14.02 -42.66
CA HIS A 91 18.73 14.66 -43.93
C HIS A 91 18.94 13.60 -45.03
N GLY A 92 18.10 13.64 -46.06
CA GLY A 92 18.19 12.76 -47.23
C GLY A 92 19.09 13.34 -48.34
N ALA A 93 19.22 12.63 -49.44
CA ALA A 93 19.92 13.12 -50.63
C ALA A 93 19.05 14.18 -51.33
N GLY A 94 19.46 15.45 -51.33
CA GLY A 94 18.71 16.60 -51.86
C GLY A 94 17.96 17.37 -50.76
N ASP A 95 16.95 18.17 -51.11
CA ASP A 95 16.16 19.02 -50.20
C ASP A 95 15.06 18.26 -49.43
N TYR A 96 15.30 16.98 -49.15
CA TYR A 96 14.31 16.12 -48.45
C TYR A 96 14.78 15.69 -47.09
N VAL A 97 13.83 15.56 -46.16
CA VAL A 97 14.05 14.98 -44.83
C VAL A 97 13.33 13.62 -44.75
N THR A 98 14.03 12.61 -44.29
CA THR A 98 13.44 11.33 -44.00
C THR A 98 13.09 11.25 -42.50
N ALA A 99 11.83 10.99 -42.19
CA ALA A 99 11.36 10.76 -40.86
C ALA A 99 11.14 9.25 -40.62
N VAL A 100 11.75 8.72 -39.59
CA VAL A 100 11.51 7.36 -39.07
C VAL A 100 10.59 7.48 -37.90
N LEU A 101 9.50 6.70 -37.90
CA LEU A 101 8.51 6.73 -36.84
C LEU A 101 8.43 5.36 -36.18
N SER A 102 8.26 5.37 -34.86
CA SER A 102 7.95 4.18 -34.09
C SER A 102 6.88 4.48 -33.03
N ASP A 103 6.01 3.51 -32.75
CA ASP A 103 5.03 3.64 -31.67
C ASP A 103 5.75 3.69 -30.32
N ALA A 104 5.58 4.77 -29.59
CA ALA A 104 6.18 5.02 -28.29
C ALA A 104 5.15 4.99 -27.15
N SER A 105 3.90 4.60 -27.43
CA SER A 105 2.81 4.62 -26.44
C SER A 105 3.11 3.71 -25.27
N ALA A 106 3.60 2.49 -25.52
CA ALA A 106 4.01 1.56 -24.47
C ALA A 106 5.17 2.11 -23.61
N LEU A 107 6.15 2.75 -24.25
CA LEU A 107 7.29 3.36 -23.55
C LEU A 107 6.83 4.50 -22.64
N LYS A 108 5.96 5.39 -23.14
CA LYS A 108 5.40 6.49 -22.35
C LYS A 108 4.54 6.02 -21.20
N THR A 109 3.78 4.96 -21.39
CA THR A 109 3.00 4.33 -20.33
C THR A 109 3.90 3.78 -19.24
N LEU A 110 4.99 3.07 -19.62
CA LEU A 110 5.97 2.54 -18.66
C LEU A 110 6.72 3.69 -17.95
N GLU A 111 7.10 4.75 -18.63
CA GLU A 111 7.75 5.92 -18.04
C GLU A 111 6.83 6.59 -17.01
N ALA A 112 5.56 6.79 -17.34
CA ALA A 112 4.57 7.35 -16.42
C ALA A 112 4.36 6.45 -15.19
N GLN A 113 4.28 5.13 -15.38
CA GLN A 113 4.20 4.16 -14.29
C GLN A 113 5.46 4.18 -13.41
N PHE A 114 6.64 4.30 -14.00
CA PHE A 114 7.89 4.38 -13.26
C PHE A 114 7.98 5.65 -12.41
N VAL A 115 7.65 6.83 -12.99
CA VAL A 115 7.59 8.11 -12.26
C VAL A 115 6.56 8.03 -11.12
N GLN A 116 5.39 7.47 -11.39
CA GLN A 116 4.37 7.26 -10.36
C GLN A 116 4.86 6.34 -9.24
N SER A 117 5.55 5.25 -9.59
CA SER A 117 6.15 4.33 -8.62
C SER A 117 7.23 5.00 -7.76
N GLN A 118 8.08 5.84 -8.37
CA GLN A 118 9.10 6.60 -7.63
C GLN A 118 8.48 7.63 -6.67
N LYS A 119 7.45 8.38 -7.12
CA LYS A 119 6.71 9.29 -6.25
C LYS A 119 6.10 8.55 -5.07
N MET A 120 5.49 7.37 -5.33
CA MET A 120 4.90 6.52 -4.31
C MET A 120 5.94 6.04 -3.30
N GLN A 121 7.11 5.62 -3.77
CA GLN A 121 8.21 5.17 -2.92
C GLN A 121 8.75 6.31 -2.02
N ALA A 122 8.93 7.51 -2.57
CA ALA A 122 9.38 8.67 -1.81
C ALA A 122 8.38 9.08 -0.72
N ILE A 123 7.08 9.15 -1.09
CA ILE A 123 6.00 9.43 -0.13
C ILE A 123 5.95 8.34 0.93
N GLY A 124 6.14 7.08 0.55
CA GLY A 124 6.18 5.95 1.46
C GLY A 124 7.28 6.08 2.52
N GLN A 125 8.50 6.38 2.12
CA GLN A 125 9.61 6.55 3.06
C GLN A 125 9.39 7.70 4.04
N LEU A 126 8.89 8.85 3.54
CA LEU A 126 8.59 10.01 4.38
C LEU A 126 7.45 9.70 5.38
N ALA A 127 6.38 9.06 4.90
CA ALA A 127 5.25 8.69 5.74
C ALA A 127 5.65 7.69 6.84
N GLY A 128 6.59 6.77 6.58
CA GLY A 128 7.12 5.85 7.58
C GLY A 128 7.79 6.54 8.76
N GLY A 129 8.74 7.44 8.49
CA GLY A 129 9.43 8.20 9.53
C GLY A 129 8.48 9.08 10.35
N ILE A 130 7.64 9.85 9.64
CA ILE A 130 6.65 10.73 10.29
C ILE A 130 5.70 9.94 11.19
N ALA A 131 5.23 8.80 10.72
CA ALA A 131 4.28 8.00 11.50
C ALA A 131 4.91 7.34 12.72
N HIS A 132 6.18 6.99 12.68
CA HIS A 132 6.93 6.54 13.87
C HIS A 132 6.88 7.60 14.96
N ASP A 133 7.23 8.85 14.63
CA ASP A 133 7.25 9.97 15.58
C ASP A 133 5.85 10.27 16.12
N PHE A 134 4.82 10.26 15.26
CA PHE A 134 3.44 10.40 15.71
C PHE A 134 3.00 9.27 16.64
N ASN A 135 3.35 8.02 16.37
CA ASN A 135 3.01 6.90 17.24
C ASN A 135 3.64 7.02 18.63
N ASN A 136 4.88 7.50 18.72
CA ASN A 136 5.55 7.77 19.99
C ASN A 136 4.82 8.88 20.76
N LEU A 137 4.52 10.01 20.12
CA LEU A 137 3.74 11.11 20.73
C LEU A 137 2.36 10.63 21.21
N LEU A 138 1.64 9.87 20.38
CA LEU A 138 0.31 9.37 20.73
C LEU A 138 0.37 8.33 21.84
N THR A 139 1.42 7.49 21.90
CA THR A 139 1.65 6.56 22.99
C THR A 139 1.85 7.31 24.32
N ALA A 140 2.68 8.35 24.31
CA ALA A 140 2.89 9.18 25.48
C ALA A 140 1.59 9.88 25.93
N ILE A 141 0.85 10.51 25.01
CA ILE A 141 -0.41 11.22 25.32
C ILE A 141 -1.44 10.24 25.91
N THR A 142 -1.72 9.13 25.23
CA THR A 142 -2.69 8.12 25.67
C THR A 142 -2.28 7.56 27.04
N GLY A 143 -1.00 7.21 27.19
CA GLY A 143 -0.48 6.65 28.42
C GLY A 143 -0.58 7.63 29.61
N HIS A 144 -0.25 8.90 29.41
CA HIS A 144 -0.41 9.91 30.48
C HIS A 144 -1.89 10.17 30.80
N CYS A 145 -2.79 10.16 29.80
CA CYS A 145 -4.24 10.23 30.05
C CYS A 145 -4.70 9.05 30.91
N ASP A 146 -4.28 7.82 30.58
CA ASP A 146 -4.61 6.64 31.36
C ASP A 146 -4.13 6.75 32.82
N LEU A 147 -2.89 7.22 33.02
CA LEU A 147 -2.34 7.43 34.38
C LEU A 147 -3.07 8.52 35.17
N LEU A 148 -3.57 9.55 34.52
CA LEU A 148 -4.36 10.60 35.15
C LEU A 148 -5.77 10.10 35.47
N MET A 149 -6.43 9.40 34.57
CA MET A 149 -7.76 8.80 34.78
C MET A 149 -7.78 7.80 35.95
N LEU A 150 -6.66 7.13 36.28
CA LEU A 150 -6.56 6.31 37.49
C LEU A 150 -6.63 7.11 38.80
N ARG A 151 -6.40 8.42 38.76
CA ARG A 151 -6.38 9.31 39.94
C ARG A 151 -7.65 10.12 40.10
N HIS A 152 -8.43 10.23 39.02
CA HIS A 152 -9.69 10.96 39.01
C HIS A 152 -10.85 9.98 39.06
N ASP A 153 -11.83 10.25 39.89
CA ASP A 153 -13.08 9.49 39.92
C ASP A 153 -13.93 9.86 38.70
N LYS A 154 -14.76 8.94 38.22
CA LYS A 154 -15.67 9.21 37.08
C LYS A 154 -16.64 10.36 37.31
N ALA A 155 -16.84 10.79 38.56
CA ALA A 155 -17.64 11.94 38.94
C ALA A 155 -16.87 13.27 38.88
N ASP A 156 -15.55 13.23 38.69
CA ASP A 156 -14.71 14.43 38.58
C ASP A 156 -14.95 15.09 37.22
N PRO A 157 -15.15 16.43 37.18
CA PRO A 157 -15.28 17.16 35.92
C PRO A 157 -14.11 16.94 34.94
N ASP A 158 -12.88 16.84 35.48
CA ASP A 158 -11.67 16.66 34.67
C ASP A 158 -11.61 15.27 33.99
N TYR A 159 -12.33 14.27 34.52
CA TYR A 159 -12.38 12.94 33.93
C TYR A 159 -12.98 12.95 32.51
N ALA A 160 -14.01 13.74 32.28
CA ALA A 160 -14.64 13.85 30.97
C ALA A 160 -13.68 14.49 29.93
N ASP A 161 -12.90 15.48 30.33
CA ASP A 161 -11.90 16.11 29.47
C ASP A 161 -10.75 15.15 29.15
N LEU A 162 -10.26 14.38 30.13
CA LEU A 162 -9.24 13.35 29.95
C LEU A 162 -9.71 12.24 29.00
N ASP A 163 -10.95 11.78 29.14
CA ASP A 163 -11.56 10.79 28.25
C ASP A 163 -11.65 11.35 26.79
N GLN A 164 -12.05 12.61 26.64
CA GLN A 164 -12.10 13.26 25.33
C GLN A 164 -10.72 13.40 24.69
N ILE A 165 -9.68 13.73 25.45
CA ILE A 165 -8.29 13.79 24.98
C ILE A 165 -7.84 12.39 24.54
N SER A 166 -8.11 11.35 25.33
CA SER A 166 -7.79 9.96 25.00
C SER A 166 -8.50 9.51 23.72
N GLN A 167 -9.78 9.82 23.56
CA GLN A 167 -10.53 9.51 22.34
C GLN A 167 -9.95 10.22 21.11
N ASN A 168 -9.55 11.49 21.23
CA ASN A 168 -8.93 12.22 20.12
C ASN A 168 -7.55 11.65 19.77
N ALA A 169 -6.72 11.27 20.75
CA ALA A 169 -5.44 10.60 20.52
C ALA A 169 -5.64 9.26 19.78
N ASN A 170 -6.64 8.48 20.16
CA ASN A 170 -6.99 7.23 19.49
C ASN A 170 -7.48 7.44 18.03
N ARG A 171 -8.23 8.52 17.76
CA ARG A 171 -8.60 8.91 16.39
C ARG A 171 -7.38 9.29 15.57
N ALA A 172 -6.47 10.08 16.13
CA ALA A 172 -5.22 10.45 15.47
C ALA A 172 -4.36 9.20 15.16
N ALA A 173 -4.28 8.24 16.10
CA ALA A 173 -3.60 6.97 15.89
C ALA A 173 -4.21 6.15 14.74
N ALA A 174 -5.54 6.18 14.58
CA ALA A 174 -6.20 5.53 13.45
C ALA A 174 -5.83 6.18 12.11
N LEU A 175 -5.74 7.52 12.06
CA LEU A 175 -5.30 8.25 10.86
C LEU A 175 -3.84 7.96 10.52
N VAL A 176 -2.96 7.89 11.51
CA VAL A 176 -1.54 7.52 11.33
C VAL A 176 -1.42 6.09 10.78
N ARG A 177 -2.21 5.14 11.29
CA ARG A 177 -2.26 3.78 10.74
C ARG A 177 -2.69 3.75 9.28
N GLN A 178 -3.67 4.59 8.88
CA GLN A 178 -4.08 4.72 7.47
C GLN A 178 -2.97 5.31 6.60
N LEU A 179 -2.22 6.29 7.09
CA LEU A 179 -1.07 6.86 6.40
C LEU A 179 0.03 5.81 6.20
N LEU A 180 0.28 4.98 7.22
CA LEU A 180 1.27 3.92 7.18
C LEU A 180 0.93 2.79 6.22
N ALA A 181 -0.34 2.42 6.13
CA ALA A 181 -0.80 1.42 5.18
C ALA A 181 -0.49 1.81 3.72
N PHE A 182 -0.32 3.12 3.47
CA PHE A 182 0.08 3.67 2.19
C PHE A 182 1.61 3.66 1.97
N SER A 183 2.40 3.77 3.04
CA SER A 183 3.84 4.09 3.03
C SER A 183 4.75 2.91 2.65
N ARG A 184 4.34 1.66 2.82
CA ARG A 184 5.28 0.53 2.76
C ARG A 184 5.07 -0.41 1.58
N LYS A 185 6.22 -0.86 1.03
CA LYS A 185 6.36 -2.20 0.45
C LYS A 185 6.21 -3.20 1.61
N GLN A 186 4.96 -3.46 2.04
CA GLN A 186 4.70 -4.59 2.91
C GLN A 186 5.22 -5.84 2.19
N THR A 187 6.06 -6.62 2.87
CA THR A 187 6.45 -7.94 2.37
C THR A 187 5.16 -8.76 2.26
N LEU A 188 4.66 -8.86 1.03
CA LEU A 188 3.42 -9.59 0.73
C LEU A 188 3.60 -11.04 1.15
N LYS A 189 2.61 -11.59 1.84
CA LYS A 189 2.47 -13.02 2.08
C LYS A 189 1.28 -13.55 1.29
N PRO A 190 1.40 -13.62 -0.06
CA PRO A 190 0.30 -14.09 -0.88
C PRO A 190 0.11 -15.58 -0.65
N GLN A 191 -1.07 -15.95 -0.19
CA GLN A 191 -1.52 -17.32 0.01
C GLN A 191 -2.74 -17.60 -0.86
N ILE A 192 -2.93 -18.87 -1.23
CA ILE A 192 -4.16 -19.30 -1.89
C ILE A 192 -5.27 -19.35 -0.84
N MET A 193 -6.37 -18.64 -1.10
CA MET A 193 -7.42 -18.44 -0.12
C MET A 193 -8.81 -18.44 -0.75
N ASP A 194 -9.80 -18.85 0.03
CA ASP A 194 -11.21 -18.66 -0.31
C ASP A 194 -11.66 -17.25 0.11
N LEU A 195 -12.12 -16.50 -0.87
CA LEU A 195 -12.57 -15.13 -0.65
C LEU A 195 -13.83 -15.06 0.22
N ARG A 196 -14.69 -16.07 0.14
CA ARG A 196 -15.94 -16.15 0.91
C ARG A 196 -15.65 -16.20 2.42
N ASP A 197 -14.66 -16.99 2.84
CA ASP A 197 -14.26 -17.09 4.24
C ASP A 197 -13.77 -15.72 4.76
N THR A 198 -12.93 -15.03 3.98
CA THR A 198 -12.43 -13.71 4.35
C THR A 198 -13.55 -12.67 4.44
N LEU A 199 -14.49 -12.64 3.50
CA LEU A 199 -15.62 -11.70 3.52
C LEU A 199 -16.60 -12.01 4.65
N SER A 200 -16.81 -13.30 4.97
CA SER A 200 -17.64 -13.73 6.10
C SER A 200 -17.07 -13.23 7.43
N ASP A 201 -15.75 -13.38 7.64
CA ASP A 201 -15.07 -12.89 8.85
C ASP A 201 -15.13 -11.37 8.98
N LEU A 202 -15.09 -10.64 7.85
CA LEU A 202 -15.22 -9.18 7.83
C LEU A 202 -16.64 -8.68 8.08
N THR A 203 -17.67 -9.50 7.89
CA THR A 203 -19.07 -9.06 7.92
C THR A 203 -19.44 -8.31 9.20
N HIS A 204 -19.03 -8.81 10.37
CA HIS A 204 -19.32 -8.15 11.65
C HIS A 204 -18.60 -6.78 11.77
N LEU A 205 -17.36 -6.70 11.32
CA LEU A 205 -16.59 -5.47 11.35
C LEU A 205 -17.18 -4.43 10.38
N LEU A 206 -17.50 -4.84 9.17
CA LEU A 206 -18.07 -3.97 8.14
C LEU A 206 -19.46 -3.44 8.55
N ASN A 207 -20.32 -4.27 9.10
CA ASN A 207 -21.64 -3.83 9.63
C ASN A 207 -21.47 -2.77 10.74
N ARG A 208 -20.49 -2.93 11.61
CA ARG A 208 -20.18 -1.93 12.65
C ARG A 208 -19.64 -0.61 12.06
N LEU A 209 -18.88 -0.69 10.98
CA LEU A 209 -18.29 0.47 10.31
C LEU A 209 -19.31 1.28 9.52
N VAL A 210 -20.25 0.63 8.85
CA VAL A 210 -21.26 1.32 8.04
C VAL A 210 -22.38 1.92 8.92
N GLY A 211 -22.63 1.35 10.09
CA GLY A 211 -23.66 1.81 11.04
C GLY A 211 -25.09 1.39 10.64
N GLU A 212 -26.06 1.76 11.46
CA GLU A 212 -27.44 1.29 11.36
C GLU A 212 -28.23 1.84 10.14
N ARG A 213 -27.72 2.90 9.49
CA ARG A 213 -28.43 3.55 8.37
C ARG A 213 -28.16 2.91 7.01
N ILE A 214 -27.19 1.99 6.95
CA ILE A 214 -26.77 1.34 5.70
C ILE A 214 -27.02 -0.16 5.79
N LEU A 215 -27.73 -0.68 4.79
CA LEU A 215 -27.91 -2.11 4.61
C LEU A 215 -26.75 -2.67 3.79
N LEU A 216 -25.89 -3.49 4.42
CA LEU A 216 -24.80 -4.17 3.75
C LEU A 216 -25.22 -5.60 3.38
N THR A 217 -25.22 -5.92 2.10
CA THR A 217 -25.62 -7.21 1.56
C THR A 217 -24.44 -7.88 0.87
N PHE A 218 -24.28 -9.19 1.10
CA PHE A 218 -23.29 -10.03 0.43
C PHE A 218 -23.97 -11.02 -0.51
N ASP A 219 -23.49 -11.09 -1.76
CA ASP A 219 -23.97 -12.01 -2.77
C ASP A 219 -22.76 -12.78 -3.35
N HIS A 220 -22.65 -14.06 -3.00
CA HIS A 220 -21.49 -14.88 -3.34
C HIS A 220 -21.87 -16.02 -4.27
N ASP A 221 -21.10 -16.20 -5.35
CA ASP A 221 -21.15 -17.42 -6.15
C ASP A 221 -20.79 -18.62 -5.26
N PRO A 222 -21.69 -19.64 -5.13
CA PRO A 222 -21.40 -20.85 -4.36
C PRO A 222 -20.17 -21.63 -4.84
N GLN A 223 -19.82 -21.50 -6.13
CA GLN A 223 -18.69 -22.19 -6.76
C GLN A 223 -17.50 -21.27 -7.00
N LEU A 224 -17.35 -20.22 -6.15
CA LEU A 224 -16.25 -19.27 -6.27
C LEU A 224 -14.89 -19.98 -6.23
N ARG A 225 -14.01 -19.65 -7.19
CA ARG A 225 -12.65 -20.17 -7.26
C ARG A 225 -11.76 -19.46 -6.24
N MET A 226 -10.61 -20.05 -5.94
CA MET A 226 -9.62 -19.46 -5.04
C MET A 226 -8.89 -18.31 -5.71
N ILE A 227 -8.33 -17.42 -4.90
CA ILE A 227 -7.41 -16.37 -5.35
C ILE A 227 -6.09 -16.46 -4.58
N ARG A 228 -5.02 -15.91 -5.14
CA ARG A 228 -3.75 -15.76 -4.46
C ARG A 228 -3.57 -14.30 -4.01
N ALA A 229 -3.76 -14.04 -2.72
CA ALA A 229 -3.69 -12.70 -2.15
C ALA A 229 -3.14 -12.73 -0.72
N ASP A 230 -2.70 -11.58 -0.23
CA ASP A 230 -2.48 -11.36 1.19
C ASP A 230 -3.82 -11.01 1.85
N ARG A 231 -4.24 -11.83 2.82
CA ARG A 231 -5.55 -11.69 3.48
C ARG A 231 -5.75 -10.29 4.08
N ARG A 232 -4.77 -9.76 4.82
CA ARG A 232 -4.88 -8.46 5.50
C ARG A 232 -5.00 -7.31 4.50
N GLN A 233 -4.25 -7.38 3.40
CA GLN A 233 -4.34 -6.37 2.36
C GLN A 233 -5.69 -6.41 1.63
N LEU A 234 -6.19 -7.60 1.35
CA LEU A 234 -7.51 -7.74 0.74
C LEU A 234 -8.62 -7.20 1.66
N GLU A 235 -8.57 -7.53 2.96
CA GLU A 235 -9.46 -6.96 3.98
C GLU A 235 -9.43 -5.43 3.95
N GLN A 236 -8.25 -4.83 3.84
CA GLN A 236 -8.08 -3.38 3.74
C GLN A 236 -8.69 -2.80 2.46
N VAL A 237 -8.53 -3.45 1.31
CA VAL A 237 -9.19 -3.04 0.05
C VAL A 237 -10.70 -2.98 0.24
N ILE A 238 -11.31 -4.05 0.75
CA ILE A 238 -12.75 -4.13 0.96
C ILE A 238 -13.23 -3.06 1.95
N MET A 239 -12.52 -2.89 3.08
CA MET A 239 -12.85 -1.83 4.05
C MET A 239 -12.81 -0.44 3.43
N ASN A 240 -11.79 -0.12 2.64
CA ASN A 240 -11.68 1.18 1.99
C ASN A 240 -12.84 1.45 1.01
N LEU A 241 -13.23 0.44 0.22
CA LEU A 241 -14.34 0.57 -0.72
C LEU A 241 -15.68 0.71 0.01
N VAL A 242 -15.94 -0.08 1.04
CA VAL A 242 -17.18 -0.03 1.82
C VAL A 242 -17.31 1.28 2.60
N VAL A 243 -16.22 1.79 3.19
CA VAL A 243 -16.20 3.10 3.86
C VAL A 243 -16.46 4.24 2.88
N ASN A 244 -15.88 4.19 1.68
CA ASN A 244 -16.16 5.19 0.65
C ASN A 244 -17.62 5.13 0.17
N ALA A 245 -18.17 3.95 0.00
CA ALA A 245 -19.59 3.75 -0.34
C ALA A 245 -20.51 4.32 0.76
N ARG A 246 -20.23 4.07 2.04
CA ARG A 246 -20.95 4.68 3.17
C ARG A 246 -20.90 6.20 3.11
N ASP A 247 -19.70 6.76 2.91
CA ASP A 247 -19.51 8.22 2.92
C ASP A 247 -20.21 8.91 1.73
N ALA A 248 -20.44 8.17 0.62
CA ALA A 248 -21.24 8.63 -0.52
C ALA A 248 -22.74 8.65 -0.23
N MET A 249 -23.20 8.06 0.88
CA MET A 249 -24.61 7.92 1.27
C MET A 249 -24.91 8.49 2.67
N PRO A 250 -24.78 9.80 2.90
CA PRO A 250 -24.98 10.39 4.23
C PRO A 250 -26.41 10.22 4.78
N GLY A 251 -27.38 10.04 3.90
CA GLY A 251 -28.79 9.74 4.24
C GLY A 251 -29.08 8.26 4.54
N GLY A 252 -28.10 7.38 4.38
CA GLY A 252 -28.28 5.93 4.40
C GLY A 252 -28.56 5.35 3.02
N GLY A 253 -28.56 4.03 2.90
CA GLY A 253 -28.79 3.33 1.62
C GLY A 253 -28.28 1.89 1.65
N ASP A 254 -28.12 1.30 0.46
CA ASP A 254 -27.72 -0.09 0.29
C ASP A 254 -26.29 -0.18 -0.28
N ILE A 255 -25.47 -1.03 0.32
CA ILE A 255 -24.19 -1.45 -0.23
C ILE A 255 -24.27 -2.94 -0.53
N THR A 256 -23.96 -3.32 -1.76
CA THR A 256 -23.89 -4.73 -2.17
C THR A 256 -22.45 -5.11 -2.48
N VAL A 257 -21.96 -6.16 -1.83
CA VAL A 257 -20.68 -6.80 -2.14
C VAL A 257 -20.95 -8.13 -2.81
N SER A 258 -20.68 -8.23 -4.11
CA SER A 258 -20.88 -9.47 -4.87
C SER A 258 -19.57 -10.06 -5.34
N THR A 259 -19.54 -11.41 -5.46
CA THR A 259 -18.39 -12.15 -5.98
C THR A 259 -18.87 -13.21 -6.96
N ASP A 260 -18.18 -13.29 -8.11
CA ASP A 260 -18.47 -14.27 -9.16
C ASP A 260 -17.20 -14.68 -9.92
N ASN A 261 -17.31 -15.81 -10.61
CA ASN A 261 -16.26 -16.28 -11.51
C ASN A 261 -16.50 -15.68 -12.91
N LEU A 262 -15.44 -15.13 -13.50
CA LEU A 262 -15.48 -14.56 -14.85
C LEU A 262 -14.42 -15.21 -15.72
N ARG A 263 -14.81 -15.72 -16.89
CA ARG A 263 -13.89 -16.21 -17.91
C ARG A 263 -13.88 -15.26 -19.10
N LEU A 264 -12.71 -14.82 -19.49
CA LEU A 264 -12.47 -13.99 -20.65
C LEU A 264 -11.79 -14.83 -21.73
N ASP A 265 -12.46 -15.06 -22.85
CA ASP A 265 -11.93 -15.85 -23.96
C ASP A 265 -10.95 -15.05 -24.84
N GLY A 266 -10.93 -13.73 -24.68
CA GLY A 266 -10.02 -12.81 -25.38
C GLY A 266 -9.69 -11.58 -24.55
N ALA A 267 -8.70 -10.81 -24.98
CA ALA A 267 -8.40 -9.54 -24.36
C ALA A 267 -9.61 -8.61 -24.46
N THR A 268 -10.09 -8.16 -23.31
CA THR A 268 -11.32 -7.33 -23.19
C THR A 268 -10.96 -5.95 -22.65
N GLU A 269 -11.37 -4.91 -23.34
CA GLU A 269 -11.22 -3.53 -22.87
C GLU A 269 -12.29 -3.24 -21.83
N ILE A 270 -11.85 -2.86 -20.62
CA ILE A 270 -12.72 -2.38 -19.53
C ILE A 270 -12.19 -1.02 -19.10
N GLY A 271 -12.94 0.05 -19.37
CA GLY A 271 -12.49 1.41 -19.15
C GLY A 271 -11.26 1.76 -19.98
N ARG A 272 -10.15 2.07 -19.31
CA ARG A 272 -8.86 2.45 -19.96
C ARG A 272 -7.81 1.34 -19.94
N ALA A 273 -8.14 0.16 -19.50
CA ALA A 273 -7.20 -0.96 -19.43
C ALA A 273 -7.74 -2.19 -20.13
N THR A 274 -6.84 -2.96 -20.72
CA THR A 274 -7.15 -4.23 -21.37
C THR A 274 -6.90 -5.35 -20.39
N LEU A 275 -7.93 -6.14 -20.04
CA LEU A 275 -7.79 -7.39 -19.31
C LEU A 275 -7.36 -8.48 -20.30
N PRO A 276 -6.27 -9.21 -20.04
CA PRO A 276 -5.90 -10.39 -20.82
C PRO A 276 -6.96 -11.49 -20.76
N ALA A 277 -6.96 -12.37 -21.75
CA ALA A 277 -7.74 -13.60 -21.68
C ALA A 277 -7.33 -14.44 -20.46
N GLY A 278 -8.27 -15.03 -19.76
CA GLY A 278 -8.02 -15.83 -18.56
C GLY A 278 -9.25 -16.01 -17.67
N ASP A 279 -9.05 -16.80 -16.62
CA ASP A 279 -10.06 -17.02 -15.61
C ASP A 279 -9.81 -16.06 -14.42
N TYR A 280 -10.84 -15.36 -14.01
CA TYR A 280 -10.80 -14.36 -12.95
C TYR A 280 -11.87 -14.62 -11.90
N VAL A 281 -11.58 -14.23 -10.66
CA VAL A 281 -12.58 -13.99 -9.64
C VAL A 281 -12.83 -12.48 -9.62
N ARG A 282 -14.09 -12.10 -9.83
CA ARG A 282 -14.53 -10.70 -9.78
C ARG A 282 -15.15 -10.42 -8.42
N VAL A 283 -14.79 -9.29 -7.82
CA VAL A 283 -15.43 -8.72 -6.63
C VAL A 283 -16.00 -7.38 -6.99
N GLN A 284 -17.26 -7.13 -6.70
CA GLN A 284 -17.88 -5.84 -6.94
C GLN A 284 -18.41 -5.26 -5.63
N VAL A 285 -18.11 -3.98 -5.39
CA VAL A 285 -18.68 -3.19 -4.31
C VAL A 285 -19.54 -2.11 -4.96
N ARG A 286 -20.86 -2.21 -4.79
CA ARG A 286 -21.84 -1.30 -5.39
C ARG A 286 -22.53 -0.49 -4.31
N ASP A 287 -22.61 0.82 -4.52
CA ASP A 287 -23.41 1.75 -3.72
C ASP A 287 -24.46 2.47 -4.58
N ARG A 288 -25.42 3.11 -3.91
CA ARG A 288 -26.43 3.98 -4.50
C ARG A 288 -26.25 5.42 -4.02
N GLY A 289 -25.01 5.85 -3.87
CA GLY A 289 -24.66 7.15 -3.35
C GLY A 289 -24.71 8.28 -4.37
N CYS A 290 -24.03 9.37 -4.05
CA CYS A 290 -23.99 10.56 -4.91
C CYS A 290 -23.29 10.34 -6.27
N GLY A 291 -22.58 9.24 -6.46
CA GLY A 291 -21.81 8.97 -7.67
C GLY A 291 -20.58 9.87 -7.83
N ILE A 292 -19.84 9.67 -8.93
CA ILE A 292 -18.58 10.35 -9.24
C ILE A 292 -18.70 11.00 -10.62
N PRO A 293 -18.37 12.30 -10.77
CA PRO A 293 -18.33 12.97 -12.07
C PRO A 293 -17.33 12.31 -13.03
N ALA A 294 -17.65 12.26 -14.32
CA ALA A 294 -16.81 11.62 -15.34
C ALA A 294 -15.39 12.24 -15.42
N GLU A 295 -15.26 13.55 -15.16
CA GLU A 295 -13.98 14.27 -15.14
C GLU A 295 -13.07 13.86 -13.97
N ASP A 296 -13.63 13.30 -12.92
CA ASP A 296 -12.92 12.87 -11.72
C ASP A 296 -12.54 11.39 -11.76
N LEU A 297 -13.22 10.56 -12.56
CA LEU A 297 -12.96 9.11 -12.64
C LEU A 297 -11.50 8.78 -12.95
N ALA A 298 -10.80 9.63 -13.70
CA ALA A 298 -9.39 9.46 -14.02
C ALA A 298 -8.47 9.73 -12.82
N LYS A 299 -8.92 10.53 -11.84
CA LYS A 299 -8.12 11.05 -10.72
C LYS A 299 -8.40 10.35 -9.40
N ILE A 300 -9.53 9.60 -9.27
CA ILE A 300 -9.93 8.99 -7.98
C ILE A 300 -8.89 8.03 -7.39
N PHE A 301 -7.99 7.49 -8.20
CA PHE A 301 -6.90 6.62 -7.75
C PHE A 301 -5.59 7.38 -7.50
N GLU A 302 -5.55 8.69 -7.71
CA GLU A 302 -4.39 9.51 -7.36
C GLU A 302 -4.30 9.69 -5.85
N PRO A 303 -3.09 9.61 -5.27
CA PRO A 303 -2.88 9.86 -3.86
C PRO A 303 -3.33 11.28 -3.46
N PHE A 304 -3.96 11.40 -2.30
CA PHE A 304 -4.49 12.64 -1.72
C PHE A 304 -5.65 13.28 -2.51
N TYR A 305 -6.08 12.69 -3.61
CA TYR A 305 -7.26 13.18 -4.31
C TYR A 305 -8.52 12.92 -3.48
N THR A 306 -9.27 13.98 -3.19
CA THR A 306 -10.52 13.90 -2.44
C THR A 306 -11.45 15.06 -2.79
N THR A 307 -12.73 14.78 -2.92
CA THR A 307 -13.80 15.77 -3.08
C THR A 307 -14.45 16.13 -1.73
N LYS A 308 -14.03 15.46 -0.64
CA LYS A 308 -14.52 15.71 0.73
C LYS A 308 -13.89 16.98 1.30
N ARG A 309 -14.55 17.60 2.30
CA ARG A 309 -14.04 18.79 2.98
C ARG A 309 -12.72 18.49 3.68
N THR A 310 -11.89 19.52 3.84
CA THR A 310 -10.60 19.43 4.55
C THR A 310 -10.80 18.80 5.94
N GLY A 311 -10.16 17.67 6.19
CA GLY A 311 -10.25 16.91 7.45
C GLY A 311 -11.27 15.76 7.46
N GLU A 312 -12.14 15.63 6.45
CA GLU A 312 -13.14 14.56 6.36
C GLU A 312 -12.69 13.38 5.48
N GLY A 313 -11.65 13.56 4.68
CA GLY A 313 -11.10 12.52 3.82
C GLY A 313 -9.60 12.68 3.62
N THR A 314 -8.86 11.60 3.74
CA THR A 314 -7.39 11.57 3.53
C THR A 314 -6.99 11.53 2.06
N GLY A 315 -7.92 11.17 1.15
CA GLY A 315 -7.62 10.93 -0.27
C GLY A 315 -6.69 9.74 -0.52
N LEU A 316 -6.46 8.88 0.49
CA LEU A 316 -5.53 7.75 0.40
C LEU A 316 -6.21 6.39 0.23
N GLY A 317 -7.50 6.27 0.54
CA GLY A 317 -8.22 4.99 0.55
C GLY A 317 -8.25 4.29 -0.81
N LEU A 318 -8.63 5.00 -1.88
CA LEU A 318 -8.72 4.43 -3.23
C LEU A 318 -7.34 4.20 -3.86
N SER A 319 -6.39 5.09 -3.62
CA SER A 319 -5.01 4.89 -4.10
C SER A 319 -4.33 3.69 -3.44
N THR A 320 -4.60 3.46 -2.14
CA THR A 320 -4.16 2.25 -1.42
C THR A 320 -4.82 0.99 -2.02
N ALA A 321 -6.13 1.00 -2.23
CA ALA A 321 -6.84 -0.13 -2.84
C ALA A 321 -6.27 -0.45 -4.24
N TYR A 322 -6.02 0.57 -5.06
CA TYR A 322 -5.38 0.42 -6.37
C TYR A 322 -4.00 -0.23 -6.27
N GLY A 323 -3.15 0.27 -5.36
CA GLY A 323 -1.80 -0.26 -5.14
C GLY A 323 -1.81 -1.73 -4.74
N ILE A 324 -2.65 -2.11 -3.77
CA ILE A 324 -2.79 -3.49 -3.27
C ILE A 324 -3.27 -4.43 -4.39
N VAL A 325 -4.31 -4.03 -5.12
CA VAL A 325 -4.87 -4.87 -6.20
C VAL A 325 -3.84 -5.09 -7.30
N LYS A 326 -3.08 -4.05 -7.69
CA LYS A 326 -2.00 -4.17 -8.67
C LYS A 326 -0.85 -5.06 -8.19
N GLN A 327 -0.43 -4.95 -6.93
CA GLN A 327 0.59 -5.81 -6.34
C GLN A 327 0.17 -7.28 -6.27
N THR A 328 -1.12 -7.54 -6.15
CA THR A 328 -1.70 -8.90 -6.18
C THR A 328 -1.84 -9.45 -7.61
N GLY A 329 -1.43 -8.69 -8.63
CA GLY A 329 -1.60 -9.06 -10.05
C GLY A 329 -3.03 -8.90 -10.56
N GLY A 330 -3.86 -8.16 -9.83
CA GLY A 330 -5.26 -7.89 -10.17
C GLY A 330 -5.48 -6.56 -10.89
N TYR A 331 -6.76 -6.28 -11.14
CA TYR A 331 -7.23 -5.05 -11.78
C TYR A 331 -8.39 -4.46 -10.99
N ILE A 332 -8.47 -3.12 -10.95
CA ILE A 332 -9.55 -2.38 -10.31
C ILE A 332 -10.11 -1.35 -11.29
N PHE A 333 -11.43 -1.28 -11.37
CA PHE A 333 -12.19 -0.33 -12.20
C PHE A 333 -13.30 0.31 -11.39
N CYS A 334 -13.74 1.48 -11.84
CA CYS A 334 -14.87 2.20 -11.27
C CYS A 334 -15.82 2.62 -12.39
N ASP A 335 -17.06 2.18 -12.28
CA ASP A 335 -18.19 2.64 -13.10
C ASP A 335 -19.10 3.47 -12.20
N SER A 336 -19.35 4.72 -12.57
CA SER A 336 -20.13 5.62 -11.74
C SER A 336 -20.89 6.64 -12.58
N THR A 337 -22.13 6.92 -12.16
CA THR A 337 -22.96 7.98 -12.70
C THR A 337 -23.37 8.91 -11.57
N LEU A 338 -23.22 10.20 -11.80
CA LEU A 338 -23.57 11.22 -10.80
C LEU A 338 -25.05 11.10 -10.43
N GLY A 339 -25.36 10.93 -9.15
CA GLY A 339 -26.71 10.76 -8.61
C GLY A 339 -27.28 9.34 -8.65
N GLU A 340 -26.59 8.35 -9.27
CA GLU A 340 -27.04 6.96 -9.34
C GLU A 340 -26.19 6.00 -8.48
N GLY A 341 -24.98 6.44 -8.09
CA GLY A 341 -24.05 5.66 -7.28
C GLY A 341 -22.82 5.19 -8.05
N SER A 342 -22.04 4.32 -7.42
CA SER A 342 -20.79 3.81 -7.96
C SER A 342 -20.68 2.28 -7.84
N THR A 343 -19.95 1.67 -8.76
CA THR A 343 -19.60 0.25 -8.73
C THR A 343 -18.10 0.11 -8.92
N PHE A 344 -17.41 -0.34 -7.88
CA PHE A 344 -16.01 -0.70 -7.96
C PHE A 344 -15.89 -2.20 -8.26
N SER A 345 -15.18 -2.53 -9.34
CA SER A 345 -14.98 -3.91 -9.80
C SER A 345 -13.50 -4.28 -9.68
N LEU A 346 -13.21 -5.34 -8.92
CA LEU A 346 -11.89 -5.91 -8.72
C LEU A 346 -11.81 -7.24 -9.47
N PHE A 347 -10.71 -7.50 -10.16
CA PHE A 347 -10.48 -8.75 -10.88
C PHE A 347 -9.18 -9.37 -10.40
N PHE A 348 -9.25 -10.59 -9.88
CA PHE A 348 -8.09 -11.35 -9.43
C PHE A 348 -7.93 -12.61 -10.28
N PRO A 349 -6.72 -13.00 -10.70
CA PRO A 349 -6.51 -14.27 -11.36
C PRO A 349 -7.05 -15.43 -10.51
N ALA A 350 -7.85 -16.30 -11.12
CA ALA A 350 -8.43 -17.44 -10.44
C ALA A 350 -7.42 -18.57 -10.29
N HIS A 351 -7.45 -19.28 -9.16
CA HIS A 351 -6.65 -20.47 -8.87
C HIS A 351 -7.54 -21.66 -8.57
N ASP A 352 -7.05 -22.87 -8.85
CA ASP A 352 -7.76 -24.10 -8.55
C ASP A 352 -7.62 -24.49 -7.06
N ARG A 353 -8.62 -25.19 -6.54
CA ARG A 353 -8.72 -25.56 -5.13
C ARG A 353 -7.65 -26.55 -4.65
N ASP A 354 -7.09 -27.33 -5.57
CA ASP A 354 -6.08 -28.36 -5.27
C ASP A 354 -4.69 -27.77 -4.90
N ALA A 355 -4.50 -26.45 -5.07
CA ALA A 355 -3.27 -25.75 -4.73
C ALA A 355 -3.28 -25.15 -3.30
N ALA A 356 -4.33 -25.39 -2.51
CA ALA A 356 -4.41 -24.89 -1.13
C ALA A 356 -3.56 -25.79 -0.21
N GLU A 357 -2.50 -25.23 0.36
CA GLU A 357 -1.83 -25.85 1.51
C GLU A 357 -2.82 -25.99 2.67
N ALA A 358 -2.87 -27.18 3.27
CA ALA A 358 -3.77 -27.45 4.39
C ALA A 358 -3.50 -26.48 5.57
N PRO A 359 -4.54 -25.97 6.25
CA PRO A 359 -4.37 -25.06 7.38
C PRO A 359 -3.58 -25.76 8.49
N GLU A 360 -2.55 -25.09 9.00
CA GLU A 360 -1.84 -25.56 10.20
C GLU A 360 -2.82 -25.68 11.38
N PRO A 361 -2.81 -26.80 12.11
CA PRO A 361 -3.74 -27.01 13.22
C PRO A 361 -3.48 -25.99 14.34
N GLU A 362 -4.54 -25.34 14.80
CA GLU A 362 -4.51 -24.48 15.99
C GLU A 362 -3.95 -25.25 17.20
N LYS A 363 -2.86 -24.75 17.77
CA LYS A 363 -2.29 -25.30 19.01
C LYS A 363 -3.24 -25.05 20.19
N PRO A 364 -3.47 -26.05 21.04
CA PRO A 364 -4.40 -25.94 22.16
C PRO A 364 -3.94 -24.86 23.14
N ARG A 365 -4.92 -24.08 23.65
CA ARG A 365 -4.72 -23.05 24.68
C ARG A 365 -4.22 -23.70 25.95
N PRO A 366 -3.11 -23.26 26.56
CA PRO A 366 -2.65 -23.77 27.84
C PRO A 366 -3.58 -23.34 28.98
N ALA A 367 -3.83 -24.29 29.89
CA ALA A 367 -4.64 -24.11 31.08
C ALA A 367 -4.00 -23.12 32.07
N LYS A 368 -4.84 -22.29 32.69
CA LYS A 368 -4.44 -21.31 33.73
C LYS A 368 -3.70 -21.99 34.88
N ARG A 369 -2.47 -21.58 35.15
CA ARG A 369 -1.73 -21.89 36.36
C ARG A 369 -1.85 -20.75 37.38
N PRO A 370 -1.78 -21.01 38.68
CA PRO A 370 -2.03 -20.02 39.72
C PRO A 370 -0.92 -18.98 39.83
N ARG A 371 -1.32 -17.74 40.15
CA ARG A 371 -0.45 -16.57 40.40
C ARG A 371 0.67 -16.94 41.39
N ARG A 372 1.91 -16.66 41.01
CA ARG A 372 3.03 -16.55 41.97
C ARG A 372 3.13 -15.08 42.38
N ASP A 373 3.02 -14.81 43.67
CA ASP A 373 3.41 -13.56 44.30
C ASP A 373 4.95 -13.48 44.32
N VAL A 374 5.55 -13.11 43.20
CA VAL A 374 6.99 -12.80 43.11
C VAL A 374 7.09 -11.46 42.44
N GLU A 375 7.79 -10.51 43.06
CA GLU A 375 8.17 -9.23 42.45
C GLU A 375 9.01 -9.51 41.21
N ALA A 376 8.37 -9.62 40.02
CA ALA A 376 9.06 -9.87 38.78
C ALA A 376 9.82 -8.62 38.35
N THR A 377 11.06 -8.81 37.86
CA THR A 377 11.91 -7.74 37.37
C THR A 377 11.80 -7.61 35.85
N VAL A 378 11.46 -6.42 35.39
CA VAL A 378 11.31 -6.05 33.99
C VAL A 378 12.45 -5.09 33.61
N LEU A 379 13.19 -5.40 32.57
CA LEU A 379 14.12 -4.47 31.93
C LEU A 379 13.40 -3.78 30.77
N LEU A 380 13.15 -2.48 30.93
CA LEU A 380 12.52 -1.62 29.93
C LEU A 380 13.59 -0.84 29.18
N VAL A 381 13.64 -1.02 27.86
CA VAL A 381 14.58 -0.34 26.95
C VAL A 381 13.79 0.45 25.92
N GLU A 382 13.88 1.78 26.00
CA GLU A 382 13.11 2.70 25.16
C GLU A 382 13.89 4.00 25.07
N ASP A 383 14.19 4.49 23.86
CA ASP A 383 14.98 5.71 23.67
C ASP A 383 14.15 6.98 23.91
N GLU A 384 12.84 6.96 23.60
CA GLU A 384 11.93 8.08 23.81
C GLU A 384 11.59 8.27 25.29
N ALA A 385 12.12 9.31 25.91
CA ALA A 385 11.96 9.57 27.35
C ALA A 385 10.50 9.65 27.83
N PRO A 386 9.53 10.27 27.11
CA PRO A 386 8.13 10.28 27.54
C PRO A 386 7.47 8.90 27.52
N VAL A 387 7.77 8.06 26.54
CA VAL A 387 7.25 6.69 26.41
C VAL A 387 7.86 5.82 27.51
N ARG A 388 9.18 5.91 27.72
CA ARG A 388 9.91 5.21 28.79
C ARG A 388 9.35 5.54 30.19
N ALA A 389 9.13 6.84 30.47
CA ALA A 389 8.59 7.30 31.75
C ALA A 389 7.18 6.77 31.99
N PHE A 390 6.32 6.80 30.97
CA PHE A 390 4.97 6.23 31.04
C PHE A 390 5.00 4.73 31.28
N ALA A 391 5.73 3.96 30.43
CA ALA A 391 5.78 2.51 30.53
C ALA A 391 6.36 2.04 31.86
N SER A 392 7.44 2.66 32.33
CA SER A 392 8.03 2.40 33.64
C SER A 392 7.03 2.60 34.78
N ARG A 393 6.32 3.75 34.75
CA ARG A 393 5.32 4.06 35.78
C ARG A 393 4.14 3.09 35.73
N ALA A 394 3.67 2.70 34.55
CA ALA A 394 2.61 1.74 34.37
C ALA A 394 2.95 0.39 34.99
N LEU A 395 4.16 -0.10 34.72
CA LEU A 395 4.65 -1.38 35.26
C LEU A 395 4.87 -1.33 36.79
N LYS A 396 5.45 -0.22 37.30
CA LYS A 396 5.64 -0.03 38.77
C LYS A 396 4.32 0.02 39.53
N LEU A 397 3.25 0.58 38.96
CA LEU A 397 1.91 0.59 39.52
C LEU A 397 1.29 -0.81 39.66
N GLN A 398 1.70 -1.75 38.83
CA GLN A 398 1.29 -3.15 38.89
C GLN A 398 2.19 -4.01 39.82
N GLY A 399 3.18 -3.39 40.47
CA GLY A 399 4.05 -4.06 41.42
C GLY A 399 5.29 -4.71 40.81
N PHE A 400 5.62 -4.42 39.54
CA PHE A 400 6.85 -4.93 38.94
C PHE A 400 8.06 -4.09 39.39
N ASN A 401 9.20 -4.76 39.58
CA ASN A 401 10.48 -4.09 39.72
C ASN A 401 10.98 -3.69 38.31
N VAL A 402 11.16 -2.39 38.01
CA VAL A 402 11.49 -1.91 36.66
C VAL A 402 12.88 -1.31 36.64
N LEU A 403 13.72 -1.87 35.79
CA LEU A 403 15.01 -1.33 35.39
C LEU A 403 14.85 -0.60 34.07
N GLU A 404 15.39 0.59 33.95
CA GLU A 404 15.23 1.46 32.80
C GLU A 404 16.56 1.62 32.07
N ALA A 405 16.56 1.51 30.74
CA ALA A 405 17.68 1.84 29.87
C ALA A 405 17.19 2.73 28.73
N ALA A 406 18.02 3.70 28.33
CA ALA A 406 17.70 4.61 27.24
C ALA A 406 18.18 4.11 25.87
N CYS A 407 19.04 3.10 25.85
CA CYS A 407 19.60 2.49 24.64
C CYS A 407 20.00 1.04 24.91
N ALA A 408 20.33 0.32 23.87
CA ALA A 408 20.78 -1.07 23.92
C ALA A 408 22.08 -1.23 24.72
N GLU A 409 22.99 -0.29 24.59
CA GLU A 409 24.29 -0.29 25.26
C GLU A 409 24.12 -0.20 26.79
N ASP A 410 23.25 0.68 27.26
CA ASP A 410 22.90 0.81 28.68
C ASP A 410 22.27 -0.47 29.21
N ALA A 411 21.38 -1.08 28.43
CA ALA A 411 20.75 -2.35 28.79
C ALA A 411 21.77 -3.47 28.95
N LEU A 412 22.70 -3.61 28.01
CA LEU A 412 23.79 -4.61 28.09
C LEU A 412 24.74 -4.32 29.25
N ALA A 413 25.02 -3.05 29.55
CA ALA A 413 25.83 -2.66 30.72
C ALA A 413 25.14 -3.07 32.04
N LEU A 414 23.84 -2.86 32.18
CA LEU A 414 23.06 -3.33 33.34
C LEU A 414 23.10 -4.86 33.47
N LEU A 415 23.00 -5.58 32.35
CA LEU A 415 22.97 -7.04 32.31
C LEU A 415 24.36 -7.67 32.55
N SER A 416 25.46 -6.89 32.57
CA SER A 416 26.80 -7.37 32.91
C SER A 416 26.90 -7.85 34.37
N ASP A 417 26.04 -7.34 35.24
CA ASP A 417 25.88 -7.91 36.59
C ASP A 417 25.09 -9.22 36.51
N GLN A 418 25.79 -10.34 36.62
CA GLN A 418 25.20 -11.69 36.62
C GLN A 418 24.27 -11.99 37.82
N ARG A 419 24.35 -11.19 38.89
CA ARG A 419 23.49 -11.34 40.07
C ARG A 419 22.09 -10.77 39.85
N LEU A 420 21.96 -9.90 38.84
CA LEU A 420 20.71 -9.28 38.46
C LEU A 420 19.83 -10.33 37.76
N ASN A 421 18.71 -10.68 38.33
CA ASN A 421 17.73 -11.53 37.66
C ASN A 421 16.69 -10.68 36.96
N VAL A 422 16.51 -10.89 35.67
CA VAL A 422 15.51 -10.20 34.86
C VAL A 422 14.59 -11.22 34.21
N ASP A 423 13.30 -11.09 34.47
CA ASP A 423 12.28 -12.05 34.03
C ASP A 423 11.76 -11.74 32.63
N VAL A 424 11.65 -10.45 32.29
CA VAL A 424 11.12 -9.99 31.01
C VAL A 424 11.93 -8.79 30.48
N PHE A 425 12.31 -8.85 29.21
CA PHE A 425 12.79 -7.69 28.44
C PHE A 425 11.60 -7.04 27.73
N VAL A 426 11.40 -5.76 27.91
CA VAL A 426 10.45 -4.93 27.17
C VAL A 426 11.26 -3.90 26.42
N THR A 427 11.31 -3.95 25.10
CA THR A 427 12.20 -3.11 24.30
C THR A 427 11.53 -2.54 23.07
N ASP A 428 11.88 -1.31 22.72
CA ASP A 428 11.61 -0.81 21.36
C ASP A 428 12.43 -1.60 20.34
N VAL A 429 11.90 -1.73 19.14
CA VAL A 429 12.56 -2.38 17.99
C VAL A 429 13.55 -1.43 17.33
N VAL A 430 13.10 -0.20 17.06
CA VAL A 430 13.88 0.80 16.32
C VAL A 430 14.45 1.80 17.31
N MET A 431 15.76 1.71 17.55
CA MET A 431 16.48 2.61 18.44
C MET A 431 17.77 3.09 17.77
N PRO A 432 18.26 4.28 18.11
CA PRO A 432 19.59 4.73 17.66
C PRO A 432 20.71 3.78 18.13
N GLY A 433 21.69 3.52 17.26
CA GLY A 433 22.78 2.59 17.56
C GLY A 433 22.38 1.14 17.30
N MET A 434 22.34 0.30 18.32
CA MET A 434 21.96 -1.10 18.22
C MET A 434 20.43 -1.27 18.31
N ASP A 435 19.82 -1.96 17.35
CA ASP A 435 18.38 -2.23 17.32
C ASP A 435 17.95 -3.23 18.41
N GLY A 436 16.63 -3.21 18.73
CA GLY A 436 16.03 -4.08 19.74
C GLY A 436 16.32 -5.57 19.53
N PRO A 437 16.05 -6.16 18.36
CA PRO A 437 16.33 -7.55 18.09
C PRO A 437 17.82 -7.94 18.21
N ALA A 438 18.75 -7.04 17.87
CA ALA A 438 20.20 -7.32 17.90
C ALA A 438 20.71 -7.42 19.35
N TRP A 439 20.38 -6.43 20.21
CA TRP A 439 20.81 -6.48 21.61
C TRP A 439 20.15 -7.63 22.37
N VAL A 440 18.86 -7.89 22.10
CA VAL A 440 18.13 -9.00 22.73
C VAL A 440 18.77 -10.35 22.39
N ARG A 441 19.12 -10.58 21.10
CA ARG A 441 19.86 -11.81 20.72
C ARG A 441 21.20 -11.94 21.46
N THR A 442 21.88 -10.84 21.73
CA THR A 442 23.11 -10.84 22.50
C THR A 442 22.84 -11.19 23.97
N ALA A 443 21.83 -10.55 24.59
CA ALA A 443 21.48 -10.79 25.98
C ALA A 443 20.96 -12.21 26.25
N LEU A 444 20.20 -12.79 25.31
CA LEU A 444 19.66 -14.15 25.44
C LEU A 444 20.72 -15.25 25.38
N ARG A 445 21.94 -14.97 24.90
CA ARG A 445 23.06 -15.95 24.98
C ARG A 445 23.40 -16.27 26.44
N ASP A 446 23.39 -15.26 27.29
CA ASP A 446 23.71 -15.38 28.72
C ASP A 446 22.46 -15.63 29.56
N ARG A 447 21.26 -15.28 29.05
CA ARG A 447 19.98 -15.33 29.75
C ARG A 447 18.87 -15.99 28.92
N PRO A 448 19.01 -17.25 28.48
CA PRO A 448 18.13 -17.88 27.49
C PRO A 448 16.69 -18.09 27.98
N GLN A 449 16.44 -17.96 29.28
CA GLN A 449 15.11 -18.15 29.87
C GLN A 449 14.28 -16.86 29.95
N THR A 450 14.87 -15.69 29.69
CA THR A 450 14.19 -14.40 29.78
C THR A 450 13.16 -14.27 28.66
N ARG A 451 11.96 -13.83 28.99
CA ARG A 451 10.90 -13.53 28.04
C ARG A 451 11.15 -12.18 27.38
N VAL A 452 10.63 -12.01 26.16
CA VAL A 452 10.85 -10.78 25.39
C VAL A 452 9.53 -10.23 24.89
N ILE A 453 9.36 -8.92 25.05
CA ILE A 453 8.27 -8.15 24.45
C ILE A 453 8.91 -7.04 23.61
N PHE A 454 8.63 -7.05 22.31
CA PHE A 454 9.02 -5.99 21.42
C PHE A 454 7.91 -4.95 21.29
N MET A 455 8.23 -3.69 21.50
CA MET A 455 7.35 -2.55 21.23
C MET A 455 7.71 -1.96 19.88
N SER A 456 6.75 -1.73 19.00
CA SER A 456 7.00 -1.04 17.73
C SER A 456 5.71 -0.50 17.15
N GLY A 457 5.80 0.58 16.39
CA GLY A 457 4.71 1.02 15.50
C GLY A 457 4.42 0.02 14.38
N TYR A 458 5.29 -1.01 14.22
CA TYR A 458 5.28 -1.92 13.08
C TYR A 458 5.53 -3.37 13.52
N ALA A 459 4.57 -4.24 13.26
CA ALA A 459 4.70 -5.67 13.56
C ALA A 459 5.82 -6.35 12.74
N GLU A 460 6.08 -5.84 11.54
CA GLU A 460 7.01 -6.45 10.58
C GLU A 460 8.48 -6.29 10.97
N ASP A 461 8.83 -5.25 11.74
CA ASP A 461 10.19 -5.03 12.23
C ASP A 461 10.66 -6.15 13.15
N VAL A 462 9.73 -6.91 13.72
CA VAL A 462 9.97 -8.01 14.67
C VAL A 462 9.91 -9.38 13.99
N PHE A 463 9.18 -9.50 12.88
CA PHE A 463 8.93 -10.77 12.22
C PHE A 463 9.68 -10.86 10.87
N ALA A 464 10.78 -11.59 10.84
CA ALA A 464 11.41 -12.02 9.59
C ALA A 464 10.65 -13.26 9.09
N ASP A 465 10.18 -13.25 7.82
CA ASP A 465 9.46 -14.38 7.18
C ASP A 465 8.25 -14.90 7.97
N GLY A 466 7.58 -14.02 8.77
CA GLY A 466 6.41 -14.37 9.56
C GLY A 466 6.68 -15.17 10.83
N ARG A 467 7.94 -15.38 11.16
CA ARG A 467 8.37 -15.94 12.46
C ARG A 467 9.01 -14.83 13.29
N PRO A 468 8.82 -14.82 14.63
CA PRO A 468 9.53 -13.89 15.49
C PRO A 468 11.03 -14.01 15.22
N SER A 469 11.72 -12.90 15.00
CA SER A 469 13.19 -12.88 14.82
C SER A 469 13.92 -13.40 16.06
N VAL A 470 13.22 -13.43 17.20
CA VAL A 470 13.62 -14.01 18.49
C VAL A 470 12.55 -15.01 18.92
N PRO A 471 12.90 -16.30 19.16
CA PRO A 471 11.96 -17.31 19.64
C PRO A 471 11.31 -16.88 20.96
N HIS A 472 10.02 -17.25 21.13
CA HIS A 472 9.26 -16.96 22.36
C HIS A 472 9.09 -15.48 22.71
N SER A 473 9.23 -14.58 21.74
CA SER A 473 8.92 -13.17 21.92
C SER A 473 7.44 -12.86 21.66
N ALA A 474 6.96 -11.78 22.29
CA ALA A 474 5.65 -11.19 22.03
C ALA A 474 5.82 -9.80 21.41
N PHE A 475 4.74 -9.30 20.82
CA PHE A 475 4.71 -8.00 20.18
C PHE A 475 3.64 -7.11 20.78
N LEU A 476 3.99 -5.85 21.08
CA LEU A 476 3.10 -4.79 21.54
C LEU A 476 3.10 -3.65 20.53
N PRO A 477 2.00 -3.44 19.79
CA PRO A 477 1.93 -2.38 18.81
C PRO A 477 1.82 -1.00 19.47
N LYS A 478 2.61 -0.01 19.03
CA LYS A 478 2.47 1.41 19.37
C LYS A 478 1.40 2.07 18.46
N PRO A 479 0.52 2.94 19.00
CA PRO A 479 0.38 3.31 20.40
C PRO A 479 -0.36 2.23 21.20
N PHE A 480 0.00 2.10 22.47
CA PHE A 480 -0.59 1.13 23.41
C PHE A 480 -1.06 1.82 24.69
N SER A 481 -2.05 1.24 25.34
CA SER A 481 -2.57 1.68 26.64
C SER A 481 -1.78 1.07 27.81
N LEU A 482 -2.00 1.60 29.01
CA LEU A 482 -1.49 1.02 30.25
C LEU A 482 -1.95 -0.45 30.40
N SER A 483 -3.21 -0.72 30.11
CA SER A 483 -3.78 -2.07 30.20
C SER A 483 -3.16 -3.06 29.23
N ASP A 484 -2.85 -2.63 27.98
CA ASP A 484 -2.25 -3.51 26.99
C ASP A 484 -0.83 -3.95 27.41
N LEU A 485 -0.01 -2.98 27.84
CA LEU A 485 1.35 -3.25 28.31
C LEU A 485 1.35 -4.21 29.50
N THR A 486 0.57 -3.90 30.54
CA THR A 486 0.57 -4.66 31.80
C THR A 486 -0.03 -6.06 31.64
N ALA A 487 -1.09 -6.20 30.83
CA ALA A 487 -1.68 -7.50 30.50
C ALA A 487 -0.71 -8.39 29.72
N LEU A 488 0.05 -7.81 28.78
CA LEU A 488 1.00 -8.57 27.97
C LEU A 488 2.19 -9.04 28.81
N VAL A 489 2.74 -8.17 29.69
CA VAL A 489 3.83 -8.54 30.61
C VAL A 489 3.38 -9.65 31.57
N SER A 490 2.19 -9.51 32.19
CA SER A 490 1.61 -10.53 33.06
C SER A 490 1.46 -11.87 32.33
N ARG A 491 0.94 -11.85 31.12
CA ARG A 491 0.77 -13.07 30.31
C ARG A 491 2.10 -13.74 29.98
N GLN A 492 3.16 -12.97 29.68
CA GLN A 492 4.48 -13.53 29.42
C GLN A 492 5.07 -14.20 30.67
N LEU A 493 4.87 -13.61 31.84
CA LEU A 493 5.31 -14.18 33.13
C LEU A 493 4.54 -15.47 33.50
N GLU A 494 3.24 -15.52 33.20
CA GLU A 494 2.41 -16.72 33.44
C GLU A 494 2.84 -17.93 32.59
N MET A 495 3.45 -17.71 31.41
CA MET A 495 3.99 -18.78 30.56
C MET A 495 5.21 -19.49 31.18
N GLY A 496 5.80 -18.93 32.25
CA GLY A 496 7.01 -19.45 32.91
C GLY A 496 8.30 -19.26 32.09
N PRO A 497 9.45 -19.62 32.61
CA PRO A 497 10.72 -19.52 31.92
C PRO A 497 10.72 -20.39 30.64
N VAL A 498 11.44 -19.93 29.61
CA VAL A 498 11.61 -20.69 28.38
C VAL A 498 12.33 -22.00 28.67
N PRO A 499 11.83 -23.18 28.23
CA PRO A 499 12.51 -24.45 28.51
C PRO A 499 13.91 -24.44 27.89
N ALA A 500 14.92 -24.79 28.69
CA ALA A 500 16.28 -24.95 28.22
C ALA A 500 16.33 -26.25 27.36
N GLY A 501 16.27 -26.12 26.05
CA GLY A 501 16.38 -27.28 25.16
C GLY A 501 15.52 -27.17 23.93
N GLY A 502 16.09 -26.60 22.88
CA GLY A 502 15.51 -26.52 21.53
C GLY A 502 16.55 -25.97 20.56
N GLN A 503 17.73 -26.56 20.55
CA GLN A 503 18.57 -26.50 19.36
C GLN A 503 17.86 -27.36 18.32
N SER A 504 17.14 -26.72 17.40
CA SER A 504 16.74 -27.38 16.15
C SER A 504 18.01 -27.59 15.35
N GLU A 505 18.41 -28.83 15.25
CA GLU A 505 19.35 -29.29 14.25
C GLU A 505 18.89 -28.88 12.84
N SER A 506 19.88 -28.33 12.10
CA SER A 506 20.03 -28.18 10.63
C SER A 506 18.93 -27.46 9.88
#